data_61fb8f478533cc77231de904266463fe
#
_entry.id   61fb8f478533cc77231de904266463fe
#
_cell.length_a   1.000
_cell.length_b   1.000
_cell.length_c   1.000
_cell.angle_alpha   90.00
_cell.angle_beta   90.00
_cell.angle_gamma   90.00
#
_symmetry.space_group_name_H-M   'P 1'
#
loop_
_entity.id
_entity.type
_entity.pdbx_description
1 polymer ?
#
loop_
_entity_poly.entity_id
_entity_poly.type
_entity_poly.pdbx_seq_one_letter_code
_entity_poly.pdbx_strand_id
1 'polypeptide(L)'
;MGKRRGGIRFERGTVIQHMNYKVTGNRKLAGTVATNISKNAAVSLLCASLLNRVTTTLKRMPRIEEVKRIIEVLKSIGVSVEWKDNGDIVIKPPREFDLKNIDREAAGKTRSISMFTAPLSHAFDSFDLPLPGGCKLGGRTMMPHIQALGKLGIKITDGQSDMFHVDAKDKHAGDIVMFEASDTGTENVIMAAAKIEGKTTIKFASANYMVQDLCVFLEQCGVKIEGIGTTTLIVHGVSEINMDLTSYPSEDPIESMFFNSLAATT
;
A
#
# COMPACT_ATOMS: atom_id res chain seq x y z
N MET A 1 51.15 -6.42 -8.58
CA MET A 1 49.96 -5.56 -8.78
C MET A 1 48.93 -6.33 -9.56
N GLY A 2 48.04 -7.04 -8.86
CA GLY A 2 47.05 -7.93 -9.45
C GLY A 2 45.67 -7.28 -9.49
N LYS A 3 45.14 -7.11 -10.69
CA LYS A 3 43.74 -6.72 -10.90
C LYS A 3 42.84 -7.89 -10.48
N ARG A 4 42.09 -7.74 -9.39
CA ARG A 4 40.99 -8.67 -9.07
C ARG A 4 39.84 -8.42 -10.03
N ARG A 5 39.61 -9.36 -10.94
CA ARG A 5 38.39 -9.45 -11.73
C ARG A 5 37.26 -9.92 -10.81
N GLY A 6 36.19 -9.14 -10.66
CA GLY A 6 34.98 -9.55 -9.95
C GLY A 6 34.30 -10.70 -10.72
N GLY A 7 34.28 -11.87 -10.13
CA GLY A 7 33.60 -13.03 -10.66
C GLY A 7 32.13 -13.05 -10.19
N ILE A 8 31.23 -13.36 -11.11
CA ILE A 8 29.82 -13.65 -10.83
C ILE A 8 29.76 -15.03 -10.19
N ARG A 9 29.25 -15.13 -8.96
CA ARG A 9 29.02 -16.39 -8.28
C ARG A 9 27.55 -16.77 -8.44
N PHE A 10 27.29 -17.85 -9.14
CA PHE A 10 25.93 -18.41 -9.27
C PHE A 10 25.67 -19.34 -8.08
N GLU A 11 24.82 -18.95 -7.16
CA GLU A 11 24.10 -19.87 -6.27
C GLU A 11 22.65 -19.97 -6.76
N ARG A 12 22.09 -21.17 -6.67
CA ARG A 12 20.77 -21.48 -7.25
C ARG A 12 19.71 -20.52 -6.70
N GLY A 13 19.12 -19.70 -7.57
CA GLY A 13 17.84 -19.07 -7.36
C GLY A 13 17.81 -17.56 -7.23
N THR A 14 18.93 -16.84 -7.04
CA THR A 14 18.85 -15.36 -6.95
C THR A 14 20.12 -14.73 -7.50
N VAL A 15 20.03 -14.07 -8.64
CA VAL A 15 21.09 -13.18 -9.13
C VAL A 15 20.99 -11.87 -8.36
N ILE A 16 21.79 -11.70 -7.32
CA ILE A 16 21.98 -10.39 -6.69
C ILE A 16 22.92 -9.60 -7.59
N GLN A 17 22.38 -8.72 -8.40
CA GLN A 17 23.15 -7.80 -9.21
C GLN A 17 23.63 -6.66 -8.32
N HIS A 18 24.86 -6.72 -7.81
CA HIS A 18 25.48 -5.61 -7.11
C HIS A 18 25.80 -4.50 -8.11
N MET A 19 25.04 -3.42 -8.06
CA MET A 19 25.28 -2.22 -8.86
C MET A 19 26.17 -1.27 -8.05
N ASN A 20 27.34 -0.94 -8.60
CA ASN A 20 28.25 0.02 -8.00
C ASN A 20 28.15 1.33 -8.78
N TYR A 21 28.02 2.46 -8.07
CA TYR A 21 28.00 3.79 -8.63
C TYR A 21 29.35 4.48 -8.41
N LYS A 22 29.87 5.14 -9.44
CA LYS A 22 31.01 6.06 -9.34
C LYS A 22 30.47 7.47 -9.45
N VAL A 23 30.54 8.22 -8.37
CA VAL A 23 30.14 9.64 -8.35
C VAL A 23 31.36 10.53 -8.57
N THR A 24 31.32 11.41 -9.56
CA THR A 24 32.35 12.43 -9.81
C THR A 24 31.77 13.78 -9.48
N GLY A 25 32.25 14.39 -8.39
CA GLY A 25 31.79 15.69 -7.90
C GLY A 25 32.36 16.89 -8.71
N ASN A 26 32.16 18.10 -8.17
CA ASN A 26 32.60 19.37 -8.74
C ASN A 26 32.08 19.65 -10.17
N ARG A 27 30.79 19.31 -10.38
CA ARG A 27 30.09 19.59 -11.65
C ARG A 27 28.89 20.48 -11.37
N LYS A 28 28.76 21.59 -12.13
CA LYS A 28 27.51 22.34 -12.15
C LYS A 28 26.44 21.50 -12.83
N LEU A 29 25.35 21.29 -12.13
CA LEU A 29 24.23 20.52 -12.65
C LEU A 29 23.24 21.45 -13.36
N ALA A 30 22.69 20.97 -14.47
CA ALA A 30 21.63 21.63 -15.22
C ALA A 30 20.83 20.59 -15.98
N GLY A 31 19.52 20.77 -16.05
CA GLY A 31 18.64 19.86 -16.78
C GLY A 31 17.23 19.89 -16.23
N THR A 32 16.38 19.03 -16.80
CA THR A 32 15.01 18.82 -16.35
C THR A 32 14.85 17.38 -15.87
N VAL A 33 14.25 17.19 -14.71
CA VAL A 33 13.93 15.88 -14.14
C VAL A 33 12.42 15.80 -13.97
N ALA A 34 11.82 14.70 -14.44
CA ALA A 34 10.45 14.35 -14.12
C ALA A 34 10.45 13.40 -12.93
N THR A 35 9.71 13.75 -11.89
CA THR A 35 9.53 12.90 -10.70
C THR A 35 8.64 11.69 -10.98
N ASN A 36 8.87 10.63 -10.24
CA ASN A 36 8.01 9.44 -10.29
C ASN A 36 6.70 9.67 -9.53
N ILE A 37 5.76 8.77 -9.72
CA ILE A 37 4.58 8.66 -8.87
C ILE A 37 5.01 8.18 -7.47
N SER A 38 4.36 8.72 -6.44
CA SER A 38 4.63 8.38 -5.06
C SER A 38 4.54 6.87 -4.80
N LYS A 39 5.62 6.33 -4.22
CA LYS A 39 5.66 4.95 -3.78
C LYS A 39 4.53 4.63 -2.79
N ASN A 40 4.34 5.50 -1.82
CA ASN A 40 3.39 5.26 -0.73
C ASN A 40 1.93 5.31 -1.22
N ALA A 41 1.60 6.31 -2.05
CA ALA A 41 0.29 6.37 -2.70
C ALA A 41 0.05 5.15 -3.61
N ALA A 42 1.04 4.75 -4.42
CA ALA A 42 0.94 3.59 -5.30
C ALA A 42 0.59 2.30 -4.54
N VAL A 43 1.26 2.05 -3.40
CA VAL A 43 1.01 0.87 -2.56
C VAL A 43 -0.38 0.91 -1.93
N SER A 44 -0.79 2.05 -1.40
CA SER A 44 -2.12 2.26 -0.83
C SER A 44 -3.23 1.97 -1.83
N LEU A 45 -3.13 2.54 -3.04
CA LEU A 45 -4.12 2.35 -4.08
C LEU A 45 -4.15 0.93 -4.66
N LEU A 46 -3.01 0.22 -4.70
CA LEU A 46 -2.97 -1.20 -5.04
C LEU A 46 -3.76 -2.03 -4.03
N CYS A 47 -3.61 -1.75 -2.72
CA CYS A 47 -4.39 -2.43 -1.69
C CYS A 47 -5.88 -2.06 -1.78
N ALA A 48 -6.20 -0.78 -1.95
CA ALA A 48 -7.57 -0.28 -2.06
C ALA A 48 -8.32 -0.82 -3.29
N SER A 49 -7.59 -1.16 -4.36
CA SER A 49 -8.20 -1.75 -5.57
C SER A 49 -8.95 -3.06 -5.30
N LEU A 50 -8.62 -3.77 -4.20
CA LEU A 50 -9.32 -4.98 -3.78
C LEU A 50 -10.75 -4.71 -3.28
N LEU A 51 -11.09 -3.47 -2.92
CA LEU A 51 -12.44 -3.07 -2.53
C LEU A 51 -13.41 -3.01 -3.72
N ASN A 52 -12.87 -2.72 -4.90
CA ASN A 52 -13.65 -2.61 -6.14
C ASN A 52 -13.85 -4.00 -6.77
N ARG A 53 -15.05 -4.30 -7.24
CA ARG A 53 -15.37 -5.58 -7.89
C ARG A 53 -15.17 -5.57 -9.40
N VAL A 54 -14.88 -4.39 -9.97
CA VAL A 54 -14.70 -4.18 -11.43
C VAL A 54 -13.25 -3.74 -11.70
N THR A 55 -12.97 -3.30 -12.91
CA THR A 55 -11.60 -2.92 -13.31
C THR A 55 -11.17 -1.62 -12.65
N THR A 56 -9.97 -1.62 -12.10
CA THR A 56 -9.27 -0.42 -11.65
C THR A 56 -8.03 -0.20 -12.51
N THR A 57 -7.89 0.99 -13.10
CA THR A 57 -6.69 1.40 -13.82
C THR A 57 -5.95 2.45 -13.00
N LEU A 58 -4.72 2.15 -12.59
CA LEU A 58 -3.83 3.11 -11.92
C LEU A 58 -2.79 3.62 -12.93
N LYS A 59 -2.70 4.93 -13.07
CA LYS A 59 -1.88 5.58 -14.09
C LYS A 59 -0.43 5.77 -13.66
N ARG A 60 0.52 5.62 -14.59
CA ARG A 60 1.94 5.94 -14.42
C ARG A 60 2.62 5.29 -13.21
N MET A 61 2.22 4.09 -12.83
CA MET A 61 2.71 3.41 -11.62
C MET A 61 4.23 3.20 -11.62
N PRO A 62 4.92 3.42 -10.49
CA PRO A 62 6.37 3.29 -10.42
C PRO A 62 6.80 1.82 -10.45
N ARG A 63 7.82 1.49 -11.26
CA ARG A 63 8.38 0.13 -11.39
C ARG A 63 9.42 -0.16 -10.31
N ILE A 64 9.09 0.08 -9.06
CA ILE A 64 9.95 -0.12 -7.90
C ILE A 64 9.69 -1.47 -7.22
N GLU A 65 10.62 -1.89 -6.37
CA GLU A 65 10.60 -3.23 -5.76
C GLU A 65 9.35 -3.47 -4.91
N GLU A 66 8.94 -2.49 -4.08
CA GLU A 66 7.77 -2.68 -3.22
C GLU A 66 6.47 -2.84 -4.01
N VAL A 67 6.29 -2.06 -5.08
CA VAL A 67 5.14 -2.22 -5.99
C VAL A 67 5.13 -3.60 -6.63
N LYS A 68 6.30 -4.11 -7.05
CA LYS A 68 6.42 -5.47 -7.61
C LYS A 68 6.00 -6.54 -6.60
N ARG A 69 6.47 -6.41 -5.32
CA ARG A 69 6.11 -7.37 -4.24
C ARG A 69 4.61 -7.36 -3.96
N ILE A 70 3.99 -6.19 -3.90
CA ILE A 70 2.54 -6.10 -3.74
C ILE A 70 1.79 -6.74 -4.92
N ILE A 71 2.25 -6.53 -6.16
CA ILE A 71 1.67 -7.15 -7.35
C ILE A 71 1.83 -8.68 -7.33
N GLU A 72 2.96 -9.20 -6.87
CA GLU A 72 3.17 -10.65 -6.70
C GLU A 72 2.15 -11.22 -5.70
N VAL A 73 1.94 -10.56 -4.56
CA VAL A 73 0.92 -10.97 -3.59
C VAL A 73 -0.48 -10.87 -4.20
N LEU A 74 -0.83 -9.78 -4.89
CA LEU A 74 -2.13 -9.64 -5.56
C LEU A 74 -2.38 -10.78 -6.56
N LYS A 75 -1.40 -11.10 -7.38
CA LYS A 75 -1.51 -12.20 -8.35
C LYS A 75 -1.66 -13.55 -7.69
N SER A 76 -0.96 -13.80 -6.59
CA SER A 76 -1.02 -15.07 -5.88
C SER A 76 -2.39 -15.36 -5.26
N ILE A 77 -3.15 -14.32 -4.94
CA ILE A 77 -4.53 -14.45 -4.44
C ILE A 77 -5.59 -14.37 -5.55
N GLY A 78 -5.18 -14.48 -6.82
CA GLY A 78 -6.06 -14.57 -7.98
C GLY A 78 -6.39 -13.24 -8.67
N VAL A 79 -5.80 -12.11 -8.23
CA VAL A 79 -6.03 -10.81 -8.89
C VAL A 79 -5.29 -10.75 -10.22
N SER A 80 -5.97 -10.40 -11.30
CA SER A 80 -5.32 -10.12 -12.57
C SER A 80 -4.70 -8.72 -12.53
N VAL A 81 -3.39 -8.65 -12.76
CA VAL A 81 -2.65 -7.38 -12.82
C VAL A 81 -1.83 -7.35 -14.10
N GLU A 82 -2.11 -6.37 -14.95
CA GLU A 82 -1.45 -6.19 -16.24
C GLU A 82 -0.77 -4.83 -16.33
N TRP A 83 0.53 -4.81 -16.61
CA TRP A 83 1.26 -3.61 -16.97
C TRP A 83 1.01 -3.22 -18.43
N LYS A 84 0.72 -1.95 -18.67
CA LYS A 84 0.71 -1.36 -20.00
C LYS A 84 2.05 -0.70 -20.32
N ASP A 85 2.34 -0.50 -21.62
CA ASP A 85 3.62 0.09 -22.08
C ASP A 85 3.86 1.50 -21.55
N ASN A 86 2.79 2.27 -21.34
CA ASN A 86 2.83 3.64 -20.80
C ASN A 86 3.03 3.71 -19.28
N GLY A 87 3.25 2.59 -18.60
CA GLY A 87 3.41 2.51 -17.15
C GLY A 87 2.12 2.43 -16.35
N ASP A 88 0.97 2.34 -16.99
CA ASP A 88 -0.31 2.11 -16.32
C ASP A 88 -0.41 0.65 -15.87
N ILE A 89 -1.19 0.42 -14.82
CA ILE A 89 -1.55 -0.92 -14.34
C ILE A 89 -3.07 -1.08 -14.41
N VAL A 90 -3.51 -2.18 -15.00
CA VAL A 90 -4.91 -2.59 -15.02
C VAL A 90 -5.09 -3.75 -14.05
N ILE A 91 -6.01 -3.59 -13.08
CA ILE A 91 -6.26 -4.53 -11.98
C ILE A 91 -7.70 -5.01 -12.09
N LYS A 92 -7.88 -6.33 -12.04
CA LYS A 92 -9.21 -6.98 -12.02
C LYS A 92 -9.24 -8.00 -10.89
N PRO A 93 -10.00 -7.76 -9.81
CA PRO A 93 -10.17 -8.73 -8.75
C PRO A 93 -10.87 -10.00 -9.25
N PRO A 94 -10.58 -11.17 -8.67
CA PRO A 94 -11.31 -12.39 -8.95
C PRO A 94 -12.72 -12.33 -8.32
N ARG A 95 -13.57 -13.28 -8.65
CA ARG A 95 -14.85 -13.46 -7.94
C ARG A 95 -14.63 -13.82 -6.48
N GLU A 96 -13.66 -14.72 -6.23
CA GLU A 96 -13.25 -15.17 -4.90
C GLU A 96 -11.72 -15.12 -4.81
N PHE A 97 -11.20 -14.60 -3.70
CA PHE A 97 -9.76 -14.55 -3.47
C PHE A 97 -9.25 -15.90 -2.97
N ASP A 98 -8.10 -16.32 -3.42
CA ASP A 98 -7.42 -17.55 -2.99
C ASP A 98 -6.30 -17.24 -1.98
N LEU A 99 -6.64 -17.17 -0.70
CA LEU A 99 -5.65 -16.92 0.35
C LEU A 99 -4.78 -18.13 0.68
N LYS A 100 -5.15 -19.35 0.25
CA LYS A 100 -4.35 -20.57 0.50
C LYS A 100 -3.02 -20.53 -0.25
N ASN A 101 -3.02 -19.89 -1.41
CA ASN A 101 -1.86 -19.77 -2.28
C ASN A 101 -1.14 -18.41 -2.17
N ILE A 102 -1.42 -17.63 -1.11
CA ILE A 102 -0.76 -16.34 -0.90
C ILE A 102 0.77 -16.47 -0.91
N ASP A 103 1.44 -15.62 -1.69
CA ASP A 103 2.90 -15.60 -1.77
C ASP A 103 3.51 -15.05 -0.47
N ARG A 104 3.86 -15.96 0.45
CA ARG A 104 4.45 -15.64 1.74
C ARG A 104 5.83 -15.02 1.62
N GLU A 105 6.60 -15.37 0.59
CA GLU A 105 7.93 -14.82 0.38
C GLU A 105 7.85 -13.36 -0.06
N ALA A 106 7.00 -13.03 -1.03
CA ALA A 106 6.75 -11.65 -1.45
C ALA A 106 6.15 -10.83 -0.31
N ALA A 107 5.16 -11.36 0.42
CA ALA A 107 4.54 -10.72 1.57
C ALA A 107 5.56 -10.42 2.69
N GLY A 108 6.44 -11.35 3.01
CA GLY A 108 7.49 -11.20 4.02
C GLY A 108 8.58 -10.18 3.64
N LYS A 109 8.62 -9.71 2.40
CA LYS A 109 9.55 -8.66 1.94
C LYS A 109 8.99 -7.25 2.01
N THR A 110 7.71 -7.08 2.35
CA THR A 110 7.06 -5.78 2.50
C THR A 110 6.30 -5.66 3.81
N ARG A 111 6.30 -4.45 4.38
CA ARG A 111 5.43 -4.15 5.53
C ARG A 111 3.98 -3.88 5.10
N SER A 112 3.78 -3.52 3.87
CA SER A 112 2.48 -3.10 3.34
C SER A 112 1.47 -4.25 3.23
N ILE A 113 1.91 -5.50 3.51
CA ILE A 113 0.98 -6.63 3.62
C ILE A 113 -0.09 -6.42 4.70
N SER A 114 0.22 -5.67 5.77
CA SER A 114 -0.76 -5.31 6.79
C SER A 114 -1.95 -4.52 6.24
N MET A 115 -1.77 -3.81 5.13
CA MET A 115 -2.83 -3.03 4.47
C MET A 115 -3.83 -3.90 3.69
N PHE A 116 -3.54 -5.19 3.49
CA PHE A 116 -4.50 -6.16 2.94
C PHE A 116 -5.59 -6.54 3.94
N THR A 117 -5.36 -6.29 5.24
CA THR A 117 -6.32 -6.66 6.30
C THR A 117 -7.68 -6.04 6.06
N ALA A 118 -7.75 -4.73 5.82
CA ALA A 118 -9.01 -4.04 5.64
C ALA A 118 -9.78 -4.48 4.37
N PRO A 119 -9.22 -4.44 3.17
CA PRO A 119 -9.96 -4.84 1.98
C PRO A 119 -10.37 -6.31 2.01
N LEU A 120 -9.52 -7.22 2.50
CA LEU A 120 -9.87 -8.64 2.59
C LEU A 120 -10.90 -8.95 3.68
N SER A 121 -11.01 -8.14 4.72
CA SER A 121 -12.07 -8.27 5.73
C SER A 121 -13.48 -8.11 5.16
N HIS A 122 -13.63 -7.53 3.98
CA HIS A 122 -14.90 -7.44 3.26
C HIS A 122 -15.20 -8.66 2.36
N ALA A 123 -14.21 -9.54 2.19
CA ALA A 123 -14.37 -10.77 1.43
C ALA A 123 -14.44 -12.01 2.34
N PHE A 124 -13.85 -11.92 3.54
CA PHE A 124 -13.76 -13.03 4.50
C PHE A 124 -14.14 -12.56 5.90
N ASP A 125 -14.90 -13.39 6.60
CA ASP A 125 -15.20 -13.18 8.02
C ASP A 125 -14.04 -13.59 8.94
N SER A 126 -13.19 -14.52 8.47
CA SER A 126 -12.03 -15.00 9.22
C SER A 126 -10.96 -15.50 8.26
N PHE A 127 -9.72 -15.08 8.43
CA PHE A 127 -8.61 -15.44 7.56
C PHE A 127 -7.25 -15.16 8.21
N ASP A 128 -6.18 -15.72 7.60
CA ASP A 128 -4.80 -15.51 8.02
C ASP A 128 -4.01 -14.78 6.94
N LEU A 129 -3.11 -13.89 7.38
CA LEU A 129 -2.17 -13.19 6.51
C LEU A 129 -0.72 -13.37 7.02
N PRO A 130 0.27 -13.39 6.11
CA PRO A 130 1.67 -13.43 6.50
C PRO A 130 2.07 -12.23 7.37
N LEU A 131 2.94 -12.47 8.36
CA LEU A 131 3.50 -11.38 9.16
C LEU A 131 4.25 -10.38 8.26
N PRO A 132 4.08 -9.08 8.50
CA PRO A 132 4.76 -8.05 7.72
C PRO A 132 6.28 -8.11 7.94
N GLY A 133 7.00 -8.18 6.83
CA GLY A 133 8.46 -8.15 6.81
C GLY A 133 9.01 -6.79 6.37
N GLY A 134 10.09 -6.80 5.57
CA GLY A 134 10.68 -5.61 4.95
C GLY A 134 11.77 -4.94 5.78
N CYS A 135 11.90 -3.62 5.69
CA CYS A 135 13.03 -2.88 6.24
C CYS A 135 13.17 -3.02 7.76
N LYS A 136 14.34 -3.47 8.23
CA LYS A 136 14.67 -3.68 9.66
C LYS A 136 15.02 -2.38 10.43
N LEU A 137 14.55 -1.24 9.97
CA LEU A 137 14.74 0.05 10.64
C LEU A 137 13.82 0.16 11.86
N GLY A 138 14.28 -0.34 13.00
CA GLY A 138 13.59 -0.28 14.28
C GLY A 138 12.44 -1.28 14.44
N GLY A 139 11.98 -1.43 15.68
CA GLY A 139 10.85 -2.31 16.04
C GLY A 139 9.50 -1.67 15.77
N ARG A 140 9.10 -1.47 14.50
CA ARG A 140 7.78 -0.95 14.18
C ARG A 140 6.71 -2.00 14.49
N THR A 141 5.81 -1.66 15.38
CA THR A 141 4.69 -2.52 15.80
C THR A 141 3.52 -2.45 14.81
N MET A 142 2.64 -3.47 14.84
CA MET A 142 1.31 -3.45 14.19
C MET A 142 0.22 -2.80 15.07
N MET A 143 0.56 -2.34 16.27
CA MET A 143 -0.42 -1.81 17.24
C MET A 143 -1.34 -0.72 16.68
N PRO A 144 -0.89 0.24 15.85
CA PRO A 144 -1.79 1.24 15.25
C PRO A 144 -2.91 0.59 14.41
N HIS A 145 -2.58 -0.46 13.64
CA HIS A 145 -3.59 -1.22 12.87
C HIS A 145 -4.51 -2.02 13.78
N ILE A 146 -3.94 -2.77 14.74
CA ILE A 146 -4.68 -3.65 15.66
C ILE A 146 -5.70 -2.86 16.46
N GLN A 147 -5.28 -1.74 17.07
CA GLN A 147 -6.16 -0.95 17.91
C GLN A 147 -7.26 -0.23 17.12
N ALA A 148 -6.90 0.35 15.97
CA ALA A 148 -7.84 1.11 15.17
C ALA A 148 -8.88 0.20 14.49
N LEU A 149 -8.46 -0.90 13.85
CA LEU A 149 -9.35 -1.88 13.22
C LEU A 149 -10.20 -2.61 14.26
N GLY A 150 -9.66 -2.87 15.46
CA GLY A 150 -10.42 -3.45 16.57
C GLY A 150 -11.63 -2.60 16.99
N LYS A 151 -11.58 -1.27 16.81
CA LYS A 151 -12.72 -0.36 17.06
C LYS A 151 -13.83 -0.49 16.00
N LEU A 152 -13.53 -1.08 14.86
CA LEU A 152 -14.49 -1.41 13.80
C LEU A 152 -14.92 -2.88 13.85
N GLY A 153 -14.57 -3.65 14.92
CA GLY A 153 -14.90 -5.07 15.06
C GLY A 153 -13.98 -6.01 14.26
N ILE A 154 -12.90 -5.50 13.67
CA ILE A 154 -11.89 -6.31 12.97
C ILE A 154 -10.76 -6.61 13.95
N LYS A 155 -10.71 -7.82 14.47
CA LYS A 155 -9.73 -8.24 15.48
C LYS A 155 -8.54 -8.92 14.82
N ILE A 156 -7.33 -8.51 15.22
CA ILE A 156 -6.07 -9.08 14.75
C ILE A 156 -5.37 -9.72 15.95
N THR A 157 -5.00 -10.99 15.81
CA THR A 157 -4.30 -11.77 16.85
C THR A 157 -3.13 -12.53 16.24
N ASP A 158 -2.26 -13.07 17.08
CA ASP A 158 -1.18 -13.93 16.61
C ASP A 158 -1.79 -15.18 15.95
N GLY A 159 -1.28 -15.50 14.76
CA GLY A 159 -1.63 -16.72 14.02
C GLY A 159 -0.56 -17.80 14.19
N GLN A 160 -0.66 -18.85 13.38
CA GLN A 160 0.34 -19.93 13.34
C GLN A 160 1.35 -19.69 12.23
N SER A 161 2.57 -20.22 12.39
CA SER A 161 3.57 -20.32 11.31
C SER A 161 3.86 -18.99 10.58
N ASP A 162 4.27 -17.96 11.30
CA ASP A 162 4.58 -16.63 10.75
C ASP A 162 3.40 -15.94 10.05
N MET A 163 2.18 -16.21 10.53
CA MET A 163 0.95 -15.56 10.10
C MET A 163 0.36 -14.74 11.26
N PHE A 164 -0.52 -13.81 10.96
CA PHE A 164 -1.45 -13.23 11.92
C PHE A 164 -2.89 -13.57 11.49
N HIS A 165 -3.74 -13.74 12.49
CA HIS A 165 -5.14 -14.09 12.29
C HIS A 165 -6.04 -12.86 12.34
N VAL A 166 -7.00 -12.76 11.41
CA VAL A 166 -8.01 -11.70 11.34
C VAL A 166 -9.41 -12.30 11.53
N ASP A 167 -10.12 -11.80 12.53
CA ASP A 167 -11.56 -12.07 12.74
C ASP A 167 -12.34 -10.77 12.47
N ALA A 168 -13.17 -10.79 11.44
CA ALA A 168 -13.91 -9.65 10.94
C ALA A 168 -15.43 -9.90 10.88
N LYS A 169 -15.95 -10.81 11.71
CA LYS A 169 -17.39 -11.16 11.74
C LYS A 169 -18.27 -10.01 12.24
N ASP A 170 -17.76 -9.25 13.20
CA ASP A 170 -18.53 -8.23 13.92
C ASP A 170 -18.27 -6.81 13.42
N LYS A 171 -17.99 -6.66 12.13
CA LYS A 171 -17.71 -5.32 11.53
C LYS A 171 -18.84 -4.34 11.76
N HIS A 172 -18.51 -3.15 12.23
CA HIS A 172 -19.47 -2.06 12.45
C HIS A 172 -18.82 -0.69 12.29
N ALA A 173 -19.59 0.31 11.88
CA ALA A 173 -19.16 1.69 11.86
C ALA A 173 -19.07 2.27 13.28
N GLY A 174 -18.20 3.27 13.49
CA GLY A 174 -18.05 3.86 14.81
C GLY A 174 -17.02 5.00 14.87
N ASP A 175 -16.82 5.52 16.08
CA ASP A 175 -15.83 6.56 16.33
C ASP A 175 -14.49 5.94 16.73
N ILE A 176 -13.43 6.37 16.08
CA ILE A 176 -12.07 5.88 16.28
C ILE A 176 -11.18 7.05 16.68
N VAL A 177 -10.37 6.87 17.70
CA VAL A 177 -9.21 7.71 17.97
C VAL A 177 -7.98 6.87 17.66
N MET A 178 -7.19 7.30 16.68
CA MET A 178 -5.95 6.60 16.30
C MET A 178 -4.95 6.61 17.47
N PHE A 179 -4.21 5.52 17.64
CA PHE A 179 -3.15 5.41 18.64
C PHE A 179 -2.00 6.40 18.35
N GLU A 180 -1.71 6.57 17.06
CA GLU A 180 -0.74 7.53 16.52
C GLU A 180 -1.22 7.99 15.14
N ALA A 181 -0.73 9.12 14.64
CA ALA A 181 -0.99 9.60 13.29
C ALA A 181 -0.20 8.78 12.24
N SER A 182 -0.42 7.47 12.24
CA SER A 182 0.20 6.53 11.30
C SER A 182 -0.46 6.63 9.93
N ASP A 183 0.34 6.80 8.86
CA ASP A 183 -0.16 6.83 7.48
C ASP A 183 -0.87 5.53 7.14
N THR A 184 -0.15 4.40 7.18
CA THR A 184 -0.70 3.09 6.81
C THR A 184 -1.80 2.59 7.76
N GLY A 185 -1.74 2.97 9.05
CA GLY A 185 -2.81 2.71 10.02
C GLY A 185 -4.09 3.46 9.64
N THR A 186 -3.98 4.74 9.31
CA THR A 186 -5.11 5.56 8.85
C THR A 186 -5.70 5.03 7.54
N GLU A 187 -4.84 4.71 6.56
CA GLU A 187 -5.27 4.15 5.28
C GLU A 187 -6.02 2.83 5.45
N ASN A 188 -5.55 1.95 6.32
CA ASN A 188 -6.20 0.67 6.60
C ASN A 188 -7.60 0.87 7.22
N VAL A 189 -7.73 1.81 8.16
CA VAL A 189 -9.03 2.17 8.77
C VAL A 189 -10.00 2.78 7.75
N ILE A 190 -9.50 3.66 6.88
CA ILE A 190 -10.32 4.26 5.80
C ILE A 190 -10.83 3.17 4.87
N MET A 191 -9.96 2.25 4.44
CA MET A 191 -10.35 1.12 3.58
C MET A 191 -11.37 0.19 4.26
N ALA A 192 -11.23 -0.06 5.57
CA ALA A 192 -12.23 -0.81 6.32
C ALA A 192 -13.57 -0.08 6.38
N ALA A 193 -13.56 1.20 6.76
CA ALA A 193 -14.76 2.01 6.88
C ALA A 193 -15.49 2.21 5.53
N ALA A 194 -14.76 2.22 4.42
CA ALA A 194 -15.31 2.47 3.08
C ALA A 194 -16.44 1.50 2.68
N LYS A 195 -16.41 0.26 3.20
CA LYS A 195 -17.44 -0.76 2.94
C LYS A 195 -18.17 -1.25 4.19
N ILE A 196 -18.14 -0.50 5.27
CA ILE A 196 -19.00 -0.71 6.44
C ILE A 196 -20.10 0.35 6.37
N GLU A 197 -21.34 -0.07 6.12
CA GLU A 197 -22.48 0.85 6.05
C GLU A 197 -22.61 1.67 7.33
N GLY A 198 -22.82 2.96 7.17
CA GLY A 198 -22.91 3.91 8.27
C GLY A 198 -21.81 4.95 8.25
N LYS A 199 -21.70 5.67 9.35
CA LYS A 199 -20.75 6.77 9.53
C LYS A 199 -19.63 6.35 10.46
N THR A 200 -18.41 6.43 9.98
CA THR A 200 -17.19 6.22 10.79
C THR A 200 -16.44 7.55 10.93
N THR A 201 -16.18 7.98 12.16
CA THR A 201 -15.37 9.16 12.46
C THR A 201 -13.98 8.73 12.91
N ILE A 202 -12.94 9.18 12.21
CA ILE A 202 -11.54 8.85 12.52
C ILE A 202 -10.88 10.14 13.03
N LYS A 203 -10.50 10.16 14.31
CA LYS A 203 -9.79 11.28 14.95
C LYS A 203 -8.31 10.94 15.08
N PHE A 204 -7.46 11.96 15.04
CA PHE A 204 -6.00 11.84 15.05
C PHE A 204 -5.50 11.01 13.86
N ALA A 205 -6.18 11.13 12.72
CA ALA A 205 -5.78 10.55 11.44
C ALA A 205 -4.53 11.24 10.91
N SER A 206 -3.73 10.53 10.12
CA SER A 206 -2.69 11.19 9.32
C SER A 206 -3.34 12.04 8.22
N ALA A 207 -2.86 13.28 8.06
CA ALA A 207 -3.27 14.20 7.00
C ALA A 207 -2.28 14.20 5.81
N ASN A 208 -1.39 13.20 5.73
CA ASN A 208 -0.34 13.14 4.73
C ASN A 208 -0.93 12.91 3.32
N TYR A 209 -0.18 13.27 2.28
CA TYR A 209 -0.63 13.25 0.89
C TYR A 209 -1.10 11.87 0.42
N MET A 210 -0.43 10.76 0.83
CA MET A 210 -0.84 9.41 0.42
C MET A 210 -2.21 9.01 1.00
N VAL A 211 -2.54 9.50 2.19
CA VAL A 211 -3.87 9.31 2.79
C VAL A 211 -4.93 10.09 2.02
N GLN A 212 -4.58 11.30 1.57
CA GLN A 212 -5.45 12.11 0.72
C GLN A 212 -5.69 11.44 -0.64
N ASP A 213 -4.64 10.88 -1.27
CA ASP A 213 -4.77 10.11 -2.51
C ASP A 213 -5.73 8.92 -2.37
N LEU A 214 -5.65 8.19 -1.25
CA LEU A 214 -6.60 7.12 -0.95
C LEU A 214 -8.02 7.64 -0.80
N CYS A 215 -8.20 8.77 -0.09
CA CYS A 215 -9.52 9.36 0.07
C CYS A 215 -10.12 9.76 -1.29
N VAL A 216 -9.34 10.44 -2.14
CA VAL A 216 -9.77 10.83 -3.49
C VAL A 216 -10.11 9.61 -4.35
N PHE A 217 -9.29 8.54 -4.27
CA PHE A 217 -9.59 7.28 -4.94
C PHE A 217 -10.93 6.68 -4.50
N LEU A 218 -11.20 6.66 -3.19
CA LEU A 218 -12.45 6.12 -2.65
C LEU A 218 -13.66 7.02 -2.96
N GLU A 219 -13.48 8.34 -3.03
CA GLU A 219 -14.55 9.25 -3.51
C GLU A 219 -14.89 8.98 -4.97
N GLN A 220 -13.90 8.73 -5.82
CA GLN A 220 -14.13 8.26 -7.19
C GLN A 220 -14.88 6.91 -7.24
N CYS A 221 -14.73 6.09 -6.20
CA CYS A 221 -15.47 4.85 -6.01
C CYS A 221 -16.89 5.03 -5.42
N GLY A 222 -17.31 6.26 -5.18
CA GLY A 222 -18.65 6.59 -4.64
C GLY A 222 -18.74 6.63 -3.11
N VAL A 223 -17.61 6.52 -2.40
CA VAL A 223 -17.55 6.65 -0.93
C VAL A 223 -17.43 8.13 -0.57
N LYS A 224 -18.40 8.69 0.17
CA LYS A 224 -18.29 10.07 0.64
C LYS A 224 -17.33 10.16 1.83
N ILE A 225 -16.32 11.06 1.74
CA ILE A 225 -15.34 11.30 2.80
C ILE A 225 -15.26 12.80 3.10
N GLU A 226 -15.43 13.17 4.37
CA GLU A 226 -15.33 14.56 4.83
C GLU A 226 -14.02 14.75 5.61
N GLY A 227 -13.44 15.95 5.56
CA GLY A 227 -12.24 16.31 6.31
C GLY A 227 -10.93 15.86 5.68
N ILE A 228 -10.91 15.55 4.38
CA ILE A 228 -9.68 15.16 3.65
C ILE A 228 -8.60 16.23 3.86
N GLY A 229 -7.37 15.77 4.16
CA GLY A 229 -6.25 16.67 4.46
C GLY A 229 -6.24 17.24 5.88
N THR A 230 -7.14 16.80 6.75
CA THR A 230 -7.17 17.15 8.18
C THR A 230 -6.93 15.93 9.08
N THR A 231 -6.80 16.15 10.37
CA THR A 231 -6.62 15.07 11.37
C THR A 231 -7.94 14.43 11.81
N THR A 232 -9.08 14.85 11.24
CA THR A 232 -10.38 14.25 11.51
C THR A 232 -11.08 13.95 10.19
N LEU A 233 -11.30 12.66 9.94
CA LEU A 233 -11.98 12.18 8.74
C LEU A 233 -13.34 11.59 9.12
N ILE A 234 -14.34 11.78 8.25
CA ILE A 234 -15.64 11.14 8.37
C ILE A 234 -15.87 10.35 7.10
N VAL A 235 -15.96 9.02 7.22
CA VAL A 235 -16.19 8.10 6.11
C VAL A 235 -17.63 7.62 6.15
N HIS A 236 -18.37 7.82 5.08
CA HIS A 236 -19.73 7.30 4.88
C HIS A 236 -19.61 6.02 4.04
N GLY A 237 -19.56 4.88 4.71
CA GLY A 237 -19.35 3.59 4.07
C GLY A 237 -20.53 3.16 3.21
N VAL A 238 -20.22 2.44 2.14
CA VAL A 238 -21.18 1.88 1.17
C VAL A 238 -21.18 0.36 1.23
N SER A 239 -22.28 -0.28 0.83
CA SER A 239 -22.38 -1.75 0.80
C SER A 239 -21.45 -2.37 -0.26
N GLU A 240 -21.35 -1.72 -1.44
CA GLU A 240 -20.56 -2.23 -2.56
C GLU A 240 -19.85 -1.12 -3.34
N ILE A 241 -18.70 -1.49 -3.92
CA ILE A 241 -17.95 -0.67 -4.86
C ILE A 241 -17.79 -1.47 -6.16
N ASN A 242 -18.47 -1.00 -7.23
CA ASN A 242 -18.56 -1.67 -8.52
C ASN A 242 -18.40 -0.66 -9.67
N MET A 243 -17.20 -0.07 -9.81
CA MET A 243 -16.95 0.99 -10.78
C MET A 243 -15.74 0.68 -11.66
N ASP A 244 -15.89 0.84 -12.97
CA ASP A 244 -14.73 0.90 -13.88
C ASP A 244 -14.03 2.25 -13.65
N LEU A 245 -12.88 2.21 -13.04
CA LEU A 245 -12.20 3.38 -12.47
C LEU A 245 -10.83 3.58 -13.09
N THR A 246 -10.52 4.83 -13.43
CA THR A 246 -9.14 5.26 -13.72
C THR A 246 -8.72 6.32 -12.73
N SER A 247 -7.65 6.05 -11.97
CA SER A 247 -7.12 6.96 -10.96
C SER A 247 -5.67 7.35 -11.23
N TYR A 248 -5.32 8.56 -10.83
CA TYR A 248 -4.00 9.17 -11.00
C TYR A 248 -3.39 9.41 -9.61
N PRO A 249 -2.48 8.54 -9.13
CA PRO A 249 -1.78 8.78 -7.88
C PRO A 249 -0.91 10.05 -7.99
N SER A 250 -0.69 10.73 -6.87
CA SER A 250 0.16 11.92 -6.81
C SER A 250 1.61 11.62 -7.19
N GLU A 251 2.29 12.62 -7.73
CA GLU A 251 3.75 12.59 -7.88
C GLU A 251 4.43 12.55 -6.50
N ASP A 252 5.64 11.99 -6.44
CA ASP A 252 6.35 11.80 -5.17
C ASP A 252 6.93 13.13 -4.65
N PRO A 253 6.35 13.73 -3.58
CA PRO A 253 6.87 14.97 -3.02
C PRO A 253 8.23 14.79 -2.34
N ILE A 254 8.57 13.57 -1.92
CA ILE A 254 9.87 13.25 -1.30
C ILE A 254 10.95 13.33 -2.39
N GLU A 255 10.70 12.72 -3.56
CA GLU A 255 11.61 12.80 -4.71
C GLU A 255 11.74 14.24 -5.23
N SER A 256 10.62 14.97 -5.30
CA SER A 256 10.60 16.38 -5.70
C SER A 256 11.46 17.24 -4.76
N MET A 257 11.33 17.05 -3.44
CA MET A 257 12.14 17.76 -2.44
C MET A 257 13.64 17.41 -2.54
N PHE A 258 13.96 16.14 -2.85
CA PHE A 258 15.33 15.72 -3.08
C PHE A 258 15.97 16.49 -4.23
N PHE A 259 15.29 16.58 -5.37
CA PHE A 259 15.80 17.33 -6.53
C PHE A 259 15.85 18.84 -6.29
N ASN A 260 14.89 19.41 -5.57
CA ASN A 260 14.93 20.82 -5.15
C ASN A 260 16.13 21.09 -4.24
N SER A 261 16.41 20.21 -3.29
CA SER A 261 17.58 20.33 -2.41
C SER A 261 18.89 20.20 -3.18
N LEU A 262 18.96 19.27 -4.15
CA LEU A 262 20.11 19.13 -5.03
C LEU A 262 20.34 20.40 -5.85
N ALA A 263 19.30 20.97 -6.46
CA ALA A 263 19.40 22.19 -7.26
C ALA A 263 19.82 23.42 -6.42
N ALA A 264 19.40 23.48 -5.14
CA ALA A 264 19.77 24.58 -4.26
C ALA A 264 21.22 24.51 -3.77
N THR A 265 21.86 23.34 -3.85
CA THR A 265 23.22 23.10 -3.32
C THR A 265 24.29 22.96 -4.40
N THR A 266 23.93 22.99 -5.67
CA THR A 266 24.82 22.83 -6.82
C THR A 266 24.69 23.98 -7.84
#